data_9ba2086408ce3572be174336bf88db6d
#
_entry.id   9ba2086408ce3572be174336bf88db6d
#
_cell.length_a   1.000
_cell.length_b   1.000
_cell.length_c   1.000
_cell.angle_alpha   90.00
_cell.angle_beta   90.00
_cell.angle_gamma   90.00
#
_symmetry.space_group_name_H-M   'P 1'
#
loop_
_entity.id
_entity.type
_entity.pdbx_description
1 polymer ?
#
loop_
_entity_poly.entity_id
_entity_poly.type
_entity_poly.pdbx_seq_one_letter_code
_entity_poly.pdbx_strand_id
1 'polypeptide(L)'
;WSFTRVIQCGILRVGISTHTFPDKPVGVGGVADRMLGRRKRRNNPEVVFTAVVSMKQLLEAGVHFGHQTRRWNPKMREYIFTERNGIYIIDLQKTQRKLEEAYQFVRQVASEGKAILFVGTKKQAQDSIREEATRCGMYYVNNRWLGGMLTNFRTIRGRIQRLKELEQMEQDGSFSLLPKKEVARLQQEREKLAKYLSGIRDMTELPDAIFIVDPRKERIAVSEA
;
A
#
# COMPACT_ATOMS: atom_id res chain seq x y z
N TRP A 1 17.03 13.31 -4.65
CA TRP A 1 16.34 12.38 -5.58
C TRP A 1 16.23 11.04 -4.89
N SER A 2 15.10 10.75 -4.25
CA SER A 2 14.84 9.48 -3.58
C SER A 2 14.36 8.46 -4.61
N PHE A 3 15.08 7.35 -4.72
CA PHE A 3 14.67 6.22 -5.55
C PHE A 3 13.55 5.45 -4.84
N THR A 4 12.34 5.57 -5.35
CA THR A 4 11.22 4.75 -4.91
C THR A 4 11.31 3.37 -5.59
N ARG A 5 11.63 2.32 -4.82
CA ARG A 5 11.53 0.95 -5.34
C ARG A 5 10.07 0.52 -5.35
N VAL A 6 9.51 0.37 -6.54
CA VAL A 6 8.17 -0.16 -6.73
C VAL A 6 8.27 -1.67 -6.93
N ILE A 7 7.84 -2.45 -5.96
CA ILE A 7 7.74 -3.90 -6.12
C ILE A 7 6.43 -4.21 -6.85
N GLN A 8 6.54 -4.71 -8.07
CA GLN A 8 5.38 -5.06 -8.89
C GLN A 8 5.04 -6.53 -8.71
N CYS A 9 4.07 -6.82 -7.87
CA CYS A 9 3.33 -8.09 -7.95
C CYS A 9 2.17 -7.90 -8.93
N GLY A 10 1.85 -8.86 -9.79
CA GLY A 10 0.98 -8.71 -10.97
C GLY A 10 -0.38 -8.01 -10.77
N ILE A 11 -0.82 -7.82 -9.53
CA ILE A 11 -2.02 -7.10 -9.10
C ILE A 11 -1.70 -6.02 -8.06
N LEU A 12 -0.55 -6.10 -7.39
CA LEU A 12 -0.11 -5.23 -6.29
C LEU A 12 1.20 -4.52 -6.65
N ARG A 13 1.21 -3.20 -6.55
CA ARG A 13 2.44 -2.40 -6.49
C ARG A 13 2.58 -1.83 -5.09
N VAL A 14 3.70 -2.12 -4.46
CA VAL A 14 4.09 -1.49 -3.19
C VAL A 14 5.16 -0.45 -3.55
N GLY A 15 4.86 0.82 -3.34
CA GLY A 15 5.81 1.92 -3.51
C GLY A 15 6.66 2.06 -2.24
N ILE A 16 7.98 2.08 -2.40
CA ILE A 16 8.94 2.21 -1.31
C ILE A 16 9.67 3.53 -1.48
N SER A 17 9.54 4.43 -0.51
CA SER A 17 10.42 5.57 -0.37
C SER A 17 11.60 5.13 0.51
N THR A 18 12.80 5.03 -0.07
CA THR A 18 14.02 4.71 0.68
C THR A 18 14.72 6.00 1.06
N HIS A 19 14.65 6.39 2.33
CA HIS A 19 15.65 7.28 2.89
C HIS A 19 16.96 6.50 3.05
N THR A 20 17.98 6.91 2.34
CA THR A 20 19.33 6.37 2.46
C THR A 20 19.92 6.73 3.81
N PHE A 21 20.21 5.70 4.63
CA PHE A 21 21.13 5.84 5.75
C PHE A 21 22.57 5.70 5.25
N PRO A 22 23.51 6.49 5.81
CA PRO A 22 24.92 6.38 5.44
C PRO A 22 25.53 5.12 6.03
N ASP A 23 26.09 4.29 5.16
CA ASP A 23 26.95 3.16 5.52
C ASP A 23 28.19 3.68 6.26
N LYS A 24 28.34 3.30 7.52
CA LYS A 24 29.64 3.32 8.20
C LYS A 24 30.20 1.90 8.24
N PRO A 25 31.36 1.66 7.68
CA PRO A 25 32.05 0.38 7.86
C PRO A 25 32.69 0.33 9.25
N VAL A 26 32.28 -0.62 10.06
CA VAL A 26 33.05 -1.01 11.25
C VAL A 26 34.04 -2.08 10.82
N GLY A 27 35.28 -1.68 10.71
CA GLY A 27 36.38 -2.61 10.56
C GLY A 27 36.71 -3.27 11.91
N VAL A 28 36.85 -4.58 11.90
CA VAL A 28 37.60 -5.29 12.92
C VAL A 28 38.48 -6.35 12.22
N GLY A 29 39.73 -6.21 12.50
CA GLY A 29 40.84 -6.94 11.94
C GLY A 29 40.91 -8.40 12.31
N GLY A 30 41.69 -9.04 11.50
CA GLY A 30 42.36 -10.27 11.39
C GLY A 30 42.50 -11.21 12.57
N VAL A 31 42.58 -12.46 12.26
CA VAL A 31 43.78 -13.32 12.44
C VAL A 31 43.48 -14.67 11.80
N ALA A 32 44.45 -15.15 11.06
CA ALA A 32 44.48 -16.45 10.41
C ALA A 32 44.35 -17.58 11.41
N ASP A 33 43.63 -18.63 11.02
CA ASP A 33 44.10 -19.97 11.32
C ASP A 33 43.76 -20.95 10.20
N ARG A 34 44.78 -21.62 9.73
CA ARG A 34 44.76 -22.69 8.75
C ARG A 34 44.55 -24.00 9.49
N MET A 35 43.90 -24.88 8.82
CA MET A 35 44.01 -26.34 8.82
C MET A 35 42.80 -27.14 9.28
N LEU A 36 42.59 -28.11 8.42
CA LEU A 36 41.93 -29.39 8.61
C LEU A 36 40.47 -29.49 8.13
N GLY A 37 40.39 -30.12 6.95
CA GLY A 37 39.17 -30.55 6.30
C GLY A 37 38.36 -31.52 7.15
N ARG A 38 37.11 -31.12 7.35
CA ARG A 38 35.95 -32.00 7.50
C ARG A 38 34.76 -31.29 6.86
N ARG A 39 34.34 -31.80 5.71
CA ARG A 39 33.04 -31.43 5.13
C ARG A 39 31.94 -31.81 6.13
N LYS A 40 31.65 -30.97 7.09
CA LYS A 40 30.39 -30.97 7.79
C LYS A 40 29.34 -30.51 6.77
N ARG A 41 28.47 -31.44 6.35
CA ARG A 41 27.19 -31.06 5.76
C ARG A 41 26.55 -30.08 6.75
N ARG A 42 26.54 -28.81 6.38
CA ARG A 42 25.73 -27.79 7.07
C ARG A 42 24.30 -28.23 6.81
N ASN A 43 23.67 -28.87 7.79
CA ASN A 43 22.24 -28.86 7.92
C ASN A 43 21.89 -27.38 8.10
N ASN A 44 21.61 -26.69 7.00
CA ASN A 44 20.80 -25.47 7.08
C ASN A 44 19.50 -25.94 7.75
N PRO A 45 19.10 -25.41 8.90
CA PRO A 45 17.73 -25.53 9.30
C PRO A 45 16.94 -24.89 8.15
N GLU A 46 16.20 -25.71 7.39
CA GLU A 46 15.15 -25.20 6.52
C GLU A 46 14.27 -24.38 7.45
N VAL A 47 14.42 -23.06 7.39
CA VAL A 47 13.47 -22.14 7.96
C VAL A 47 12.20 -22.46 7.18
N VAL A 48 11.33 -23.23 7.78
CA VAL A 48 10.00 -23.54 7.26
C VAL A 48 9.28 -22.18 7.26
N PHE A 49 9.45 -21.43 6.18
CA PHE A 49 8.65 -20.27 5.91
C PHE A 49 7.23 -20.78 5.69
N THR A 50 6.43 -20.73 6.74
CA THR A 50 4.99 -20.90 6.59
C THR A 50 4.53 -19.80 5.65
N ALA A 51 4.26 -20.15 4.40
CA ALA A 51 3.80 -19.20 3.39
C ALA A 51 2.58 -18.47 3.96
N VAL A 52 2.63 -17.13 3.96
CA VAL A 52 1.57 -16.26 4.49
C VAL A 52 0.21 -16.59 3.88
N VAL A 53 0.21 -16.99 2.61
CA VAL A 53 -0.97 -17.44 1.88
C VAL A 53 -0.64 -18.73 1.15
N SER A 54 -1.46 -19.77 1.35
CA SER A 54 -1.29 -21.05 0.67
C SER A 54 -1.72 -20.95 -0.80
N MET A 55 -1.11 -21.78 -1.65
CA MET A 55 -1.49 -21.90 -3.07
C MET A 55 -2.98 -22.24 -3.24
N LYS A 56 -3.53 -23.05 -2.33
CA LYS A 56 -4.94 -23.44 -2.34
C LYS A 56 -5.86 -22.24 -2.13
N GLN A 57 -5.54 -21.37 -1.16
CA GLN A 57 -6.29 -20.13 -0.90
C GLN A 57 -6.27 -19.18 -2.10
N LEU A 58 -5.12 -19.06 -2.79
CA LEU A 58 -5.01 -18.24 -4.00
C LEU A 58 -5.88 -18.79 -5.14
N LEU A 59 -5.95 -20.11 -5.30
CA LEU A 59 -6.82 -20.76 -6.28
C LEU A 59 -8.31 -20.58 -5.96
N GLU A 60 -8.69 -20.76 -4.70
CA GLU A 60 -10.06 -20.59 -4.22
C GLU A 60 -10.53 -19.13 -4.38
N ALA A 61 -9.66 -18.17 -4.13
CA ALA A 61 -9.93 -16.74 -4.37
C ALA A 61 -9.98 -16.35 -5.85
N GLY A 62 -9.67 -17.27 -6.78
CA GLY A 62 -9.74 -17.03 -8.22
C GLY A 62 -8.68 -16.06 -8.76
N VAL A 63 -7.60 -15.78 -8.01
CA VAL A 63 -6.58 -14.80 -8.43
C VAL A 63 -5.70 -15.27 -9.59
N HIS A 64 -5.81 -16.54 -9.98
CA HIS A 64 -5.14 -17.09 -11.15
C HIS A 64 -5.78 -16.66 -12.48
N PHE A 65 -7.01 -16.15 -12.47
CA PHE A 65 -7.65 -15.64 -13.69
C PHE A 65 -7.09 -14.27 -14.06
N GLY A 66 -6.49 -14.20 -15.23
CA GLY A 66 -6.01 -12.96 -15.82
C GLY A 66 -7.07 -12.28 -16.71
N HIS A 67 -6.61 -11.55 -17.70
CA HIS A 67 -7.46 -10.88 -18.68
C HIS A 67 -7.69 -11.75 -19.93
N GLN A 68 -8.72 -11.40 -20.69
CA GLN A 68 -8.93 -11.98 -22.01
C GLN A 68 -7.71 -11.74 -22.92
N THR A 69 -7.41 -12.68 -23.81
CA THR A 69 -6.26 -12.62 -24.72
C THR A 69 -6.21 -11.35 -25.58
N ARG A 70 -7.38 -10.81 -25.94
CA ARG A 70 -7.49 -9.52 -26.66
C ARG A 70 -6.90 -8.32 -25.89
N ARG A 71 -6.82 -8.41 -24.57
CA ARG A 71 -6.27 -7.34 -23.67
C ARG A 71 -4.86 -7.65 -23.24
N TRP A 72 -4.11 -8.37 -24.04
CA TRP A 72 -2.74 -8.73 -23.72
C TRP A 72 -1.83 -7.51 -23.54
N ASN A 73 -0.97 -7.59 -22.54
CA ASN A 73 0.08 -6.61 -22.31
C ASN A 73 1.44 -7.32 -22.38
N PRO A 74 2.34 -6.93 -23.28
CA PRO A 74 3.66 -7.55 -23.42
C PRO A 74 4.47 -7.60 -22.12
N LYS A 75 4.32 -6.59 -21.25
CA LYS A 75 5.00 -6.52 -19.94
C LYS A 75 4.55 -7.59 -18.97
N MET A 76 3.39 -8.23 -19.20
CA MET A 76 2.85 -9.30 -18.34
C MET A 76 3.27 -10.70 -18.82
N ARG A 77 3.99 -10.82 -19.92
CA ARG A 77 4.41 -12.12 -20.51
C ARG A 77 5.10 -13.02 -19.49
N GLU A 78 5.95 -12.47 -18.67
CA GLU A 78 6.70 -13.21 -17.64
C GLU A 78 5.83 -13.82 -16.54
N TYR A 79 4.64 -13.26 -16.32
CA TYR A 79 3.72 -13.64 -15.24
C TYR A 79 2.58 -14.54 -15.71
N ILE A 80 2.51 -14.80 -17.02
CA ILE A 80 1.50 -15.67 -17.62
C ILE A 80 2.02 -17.10 -17.64
N PHE A 81 1.25 -18.03 -17.06
CA PHE A 81 1.56 -19.45 -17.08
C PHE A 81 1.09 -20.10 -18.39
N THR A 82 -0.17 -19.90 -18.76
CA THR A 82 -0.78 -20.46 -19.96
C THR A 82 -2.02 -19.68 -20.38
N GLU A 83 -2.59 -20.06 -21.52
CA GLU A 83 -3.89 -19.59 -21.99
C GLU A 83 -4.89 -20.73 -21.97
N ARG A 84 -6.11 -20.47 -21.50
CA ARG A 84 -7.22 -21.41 -21.53
C ARG A 84 -8.53 -20.69 -21.81
N ASN A 85 -9.29 -21.18 -22.78
CA ASN A 85 -10.59 -20.61 -23.19
C ASN A 85 -10.54 -19.10 -23.46
N GLY A 86 -9.49 -18.59 -24.12
CA GLY A 86 -9.33 -17.18 -24.43
C GLY A 86 -9.04 -16.28 -23.22
N ILE A 87 -8.65 -16.86 -22.07
CA ILE A 87 -8.26 -16.14 -20.85
C ILE A 87 -6.86 -16.59 -20.46
N TYR A 88 -6.00 -15.62 -20.12
CA TYR A 88 -4.68 -15.92 -19.57
C TYR A 88 -4.77 -16.35 -18.13
N ILE A 89 -3.99 -17.37 -17.78
CA ILE A 89 -3.82 -17.87 -16.41
C ILE A 89 -2.49 -17.35 -15.89
N ILE A 90 -2.53 -16.72 -14.71
CA ILE A 90 -1.38 -16.13 -14.05
C ILE A 90 -0.60 -17.21 -13.29
N ASP A 91 0.72 -17.13 -13.31
CA ASP A 91 1.62 -18.00 -12.55
C ASP A 91 1.53 -17.67 -11.05
N LEU A 92 0.83 -18.52 -10.31
CA LEU A 92 0.63 -18.34 -8.87
C LEU A 92 1.90 -18.56 -8.05
N GLN A 93 2.87 -19.31 -8.54
CA GLN A 93 4.14 -19.52 -7.83
C GLN A 93 4.91 -18.19 -7.75
N LYS A 94 4.93 -17.45 -8.87
CA LYS A 94 5.53 -16.10 -8.91
C LYS A 94 4.74 -15.12 -8.06
N THR A 95 3.41 -15.20 -8.11
CA THR A 95 2.53 -14.37 -7.28
C THR A 95 2.80 -14.60 -5.80
N GLN A 96 2.89 -15.85 -5.36
CA GLN A 96 3.16 -16.21 -3.96
C GLN A 96 4.51 -15.66 -3.49
N ARG A 97 5.58 -15.84 -4.27
CA ARG A 97 6.91 -15.29 -3.94
C ARG A 97 6.88 -13.77 -3.80
N LYS A 98 6.24 -13.08 -4.74
CA LYS A 98 6.13 -11.61 -4.71
C LYS A 98 5.27 -11.11 -3.56
N LEU A 99 4.23 -11.85 -3.20
CA LEU A 99 3.41 -11.56 -2.03
C LEU A 99 4.20 -11.71 -0.74
N GLU A 100 5.04 -12.73 -0.65
CA GLU A 100 5.90 -12.97 0.51
C GLU A 100 6.98 -11.89 0.66
N GLU A 101 7.63 -11.49 -0.44
CA GLU A 101 8.55 -10.34 -0.46
C GLU A 101 7.85 -9.05 0.03
N ALA A 102 6.65 -8.77 -0.47
CA ALA A 102 5.86 -7.62 -0.07
C ALA A 102 5.45 -7.68 1.41
N TYR A 103 5.06 -8.86 1.90
CA TYR A 103 4.71 -9.08 3.29
C TYR A 103 5.90 -8.83 4.23
N GLN A 104 7.07 -9.34 3.92
CA GLN A 104 8.28 -9.12 4.71
C GLN A 104 8.61 -7.62 4.79
N PHE A 105 8.48 -6.92 3.67
CA PHE A 105 8.69 -5.47 3.65
C PHE A 105 7.68 -4.73 4.54
N VAL A 106 6.38 -5.00 4.39
CA VAL A 106 5.34 -4.37 5.21
C VAL A 106 5.54 -4.68 6.70
N ARG A 107 5.91 -5.93 7.01
CA ARG A 107 6.22 -6.35 8.39
C ARG A 107 7.40 -5.56 8.97
N GLN A 108 8.45 -5.34 8.18
CA GLN A 108 9.59 -4.53 8.60
C GLN A 108 9.17 -3.09 8.89
N VAL A 109 8.47 -2.43 7.98
CA VAL A 109 7.95 -1.07 8.14
C VAL A 109 7.07 -0.95 9.40
N ALA A 110 6.18 -1.92 9.59
CA ALA A 110 5.31 -1.96 10.77
C ALA A 110 6.09 -2.19 12.08
N SER A 111 7.15 -3.02 12.05
CA SER A 111 8.00 -3.26 13.24
C SER A 111 8.80 -2.03 13.67
N GLU A 112 9.08 -1.12 12.73
CA GLU A 112 9.72 0.17 12.96
C GLU A 112 8.72 1.25 13.46
N GLY A 113 7.45 0.90 13.62
CA GLY A 113 6.40 1.82 14.03
C GLY A 113 5.99 2.85 12.98
N LYS A 114 6.35 2.63 11.72
CA LYS A 114 6.12 3.53 10.60
C LYS A 114 4.69 3.43 10.06
N ALA A 115 4.21 4.52 9.47
CA ALA A 115 2.87 4.61 8.94
C ALA A 115 2.75 4.07 7.50
N ILE A 116 1.66 3.36 7.25
CA ILE A 116 1.33 2.81 5.92
C ILE A 116 0.02 3.43 5.44
N LEU A 117 0.00 3.89 4.18
CA LEU A 117 -1.20 4.40 3.53
C LEU A 117 -1.76 3.36 2.56
N PHE A 118 -2.99 2.92 2.79
CA PHE A 118 -3.71 2.01 1.90
C PHE A 118 -4.51 2.79 0.87
N VAL A 119 -4.31 2.49 -0.42
CA VAL A 119 -4.97 3.18 -1.53
C VAL A 119 -5.70 2.19 -2.43
N GLY A 120 -7.00 2.42 -2.64
CA GLY A 120 -7.78 1.61 -3.56
C GLY A 120 -9.15 2.20 -3.82
N THR A 121 -9.29 2.85 -4.95
CA THR A 121 -10.54 3.53 -5.36
C THR A 121 -11.48 2.65 -6.19
N LYS A 122 -11.10 1.39 -6.45
CA LYS A 122 -11.92 0.43 -7.16
C LYS A 122 -13.10 0.00 -6.29
N LYS A 123 -14.33 0.07 -6.81
CA LYS A 123 -15.55 -0.25 -6.05
C LYS A 123 -15.46 -1.58 -5.28
N GLN A 124 -14.83 -2.59 -5.88
CA GLN A 124 -14.66 -3.92 -5.28
C GLN A 124 -13.65 -3.96 -4.11
N ALA A 125 -12.77 -2.97 -4.03
CA ALA A 125 -11.71 -2.90 -3.00
C ALA A 125 -12.00 -1.85 -1.91
N GLN A 126 -12.93 -0.93 -2.14
CA GLN A 126 -13.19 0.21 -1.25
C GLN A 126 -13.52 -0.19 0.18
N ASP A 127 -14.41 -1.16 0.34
CA ASP A 127 -14.86 -1.60 1.66
C ASP A 127 -13.79 -2.41 2.37
N SER A 128 -13.17 -3.37 1.67
CA SER A 128 -12.08 -4.18 2.24
C SER A 128 -10.89 -3.33 2.69
N ILE A 129 -10.52 -2.30 1.90
CA ILE A 129 -9.44 -1.37 2.27
C ILE A 129 -9.81 -0.58 3.52
N ARG A 130 -11.03 -0.05 3.59
CA ARG A 130 -11.49 0.69 4.77
C ARG A 130 -11.46 -0.20 6.02
N GLU A 131 -12.02 -1.39 5.93
CA GLU A 131 -12.10 -2.32 7.04
C GLU A 131 -10.72 -2.74 7.55
N GLU A 132 -9.84 -3.17 6.65
CA GLU A 132 -8.52 -3.64 7.01
C GLU A 132 -7.59 -2.51 7.51
N ALA A 133 -7.64 -1.34 6.88
CA ALA A 133 -6.87 -0.19 7.35
C ALA A 133 -7.35 0.28 8.74
N THR A 134 -8.66 0.32 8.96
CA THR A 134 -9.22 0.66 10.28
C THR A 134 -8.85 -0.40 11.33
N ARG A 135 -8.88 -1.69 10.98
CA ARG A 135 -8.50 -2.79 11.86
C ARG A 135 -7.06 -2.68 12.35
N CYS A 136 -6.14 -2.26 11.50
CA CYS A 136 -4.73 -2.09 11.85
C CYS A 136 -4.35 -0.65 12.29
N GLY A 137 -5.30 0.27 12.37
CA GLY A 137 -5.06 1.64 12.80
C GLY A 137 -4.24 2.48 11.81
N MET A 138 -4.26 2.10 10.53
CA MET A 138 -3.50 2.77 9.47
C MET A 138 -4.39 3.66 8.60
N TYR A 139 -3.77 4.53 7.80
CA TYR A 139 -4.46 5.47 6.94
C TYR A 139 -4.95 4.82 5.64
N TYR A 140 -6.03 5.36 5.07
CA TYR A 140 -6.55 4.84 3.80
C TYR A 140 -7.16 5.93 2.91
N VAL A 141 -7.16 5.66 1.60
CA VAL A 141 -7.88 6.42 0.57
C VAL A 141 -8.67 5.44 -0.29
N ASN A 142 -9.98 5.40 -0.10
CA ASN A 142 -10.85 4.44 -0.76
C ASN A 142 -11.82 5.05 -1.80
N ASN A 143 -11.98 6.39 -1.84
CA ASN A 143 -12.90 7.02 -2.78
C ASN A 143 -12.19 7.52 -4.04
N ARG A 144 -11.45 8.58 -3.93
CA ARG A 144 -10.72 9.20 -5.03
C ARG A 144 -9.40 9.76 -4.52
N TRP A 145 -8.33 9.45 -5.22
CA TRP A 145 -7.06 10.12 -5.00
C TRP A 145 -7.14 11.59 -5.46
N LEU A 146 -6.85 12.51 -4.58
CA LEU A 146 -6.75 13.92 -4.90
C LEU A 146 -5.30 14.20 -5.31
N GLY A 147 -5.10 14.86 -6.46
CA GLY A 147 -3.75 15.24 -6.89
C GLY A 147 -3.07 16.10 -5.82
N GLY A 148 -1.80 15.80 -5.52
CA GLY A 148 -1.02 16.50 -4.50
C GLY A 148 -1.21 15.96 -3.07
N MET A 149 -1.81 14.79 -2.88
CA MET A 149 -1.98 14.23 -1.53
C MET A 149 -0.66 14.00 -0.80
N LEU A 150 0.41 13.71 -1.54
CA LEU A 150 1.76 13.54 -1.00
C LEU A 150 2.64 14.73 -1.36
N THR A 151 2.69 15.10 -2.62
CA THR A 151 3.56 16.17 -3.13
C THR A 151 3.16 17.56 -2.64
N ASN A 152 1.88 17.79 -2.34
CA ASN A 152 1.35 19.03 -1.76
C ASN A 152 0.61 18.78 -0.44
N PHE A 153 1.22 17.97 0.42
CA PHE A 153 0.62 17.55 1.69
C PHE A 153 0.24 18.73 2.60
N ARG A 154 1.00 19.84 2.55
CA ARG A 154 0.68 21.06 3.30
C ARG A 154 -0.73 21.57 3.00
N THR A 155 -1.11 21.61 1.72
CA THR A 155 -2.45 22.03 1.31
C THR A 155 -3.53 21.04 1.75
N ILE A 156 -3.25 19.75 1.62
CA ILE A 156 -4.17 18.68 2.08
C ILE A 156 -4.37 18.76 3.59
N ARG A 157 -3.32 19.00 4.36
CA ARG A 157 -3.40 19.21 5.82
C ARG A 157 -4.31 20.39 6.17
N GLY A 158 -4.23 21.49 5.42
CA GLY A 158 -5.16 22.61 5.60
C GLY A 158 -6.63 22.23 5.32
N ARG A 159 -6.88 21.34 4.35
CA ARG A 159 -8.23 20.81 4.11
C ARG A 159 -8.72 19.86 5.19
N ILE A 160 -7.82 19.04 5.73
CA ILE A 160 -8.12 18.18 6.89
C ILE A 160 -8.46 19.04 8.11
N GLN A 161 -7.69 20.10 8.36
CA GLN A 161 -7.97 21.04 9.45
C GLN A 161 -9.35 21.69 9.26
N ARG A 162 -9.68 22.11 8.05
CA ARG A 162 -11.00 22.66 7.73
C ARG A 162 -12.14 21.66 7.99
N LEU A 163 -11.93 20.39 7.68
CA LEU A 163 -12.90 19.32 8.00
C LEU A 163 -13.12 19.23 9.52
N LYS A 164 -12.04 19.21 10.29
CA LYS A 164 -12.12 19.17 11.77
C LYS A 164 -12.85 20.38 12.36
N GLU A 165 -12.58 21.56 11.82
CA GLU A 165 -13.30 22.79 12.21
C GLU A 165 -14.81 22.71 11.94
N LEU A 166 -15.20 22.23 10.76
CA LEU A 166 -16.62 22.08 10.41
C LEU A 166 -17.33 21.05 11.28
N GLU A 167 -16.65 19.95 11.61
CA GLU A 167 -17.17 18.94 12.54
C GLU A 167 -17.32 19.49 13.96
N GLN A 168 -16.37 20.30 14.42
CA GLN A 168 -16.43 20.95 15.71
C GLN A 168 -17.55 21.98 15.78
N MET A 169 -17.71 22.84 14.74
CA MET A 169 -18.82 23.80 14.65
C MET A 169 -20.18 23.13 14.72
N GLU A 170 -20.31 21.93 14.17
CA GLU A 170 -21.55 21.15 14.26
C GLU A 170 -21.80 20.63 15.69
N GLN A 171 -20.76 20.11 16.35
CA GLN A 171 -20.83 19.61 17.72
C GLN A 171 -21.13 20.75 18.73
N ASP A 172 -20.51 21.89 18.53
CA ASP A 172 -20.70 23.09 19.39
C ASP A 172 -22.07 23.78 19.16
N GLY A 173 -22.88 23.29 18.21
CA GLY A 173 -24.18 23.86 17.88
C GLY A 173 -24.11 25.24 17.20
N SER A 174 -22.93 25.69 16.75
CA SER A 174 -22.70 26.97 16.11
C SER A 174 -23.53 27.14 14.82
N PHE A 175 -23.95 26.03 14.21
CA PHE A 175 -24.83 26.07 13.03
C PHE A 175 -26.22 26.65 13.33
N SER A 176 -26.69 26.61 14.57
CA SER A 176 -27.98 27.20 14.97
C SER A 176 -28.01 28.73 14.90
N LEU A 177 -26.84 29.36 14.99
CA LEU A 177 -26.68 30.82 14.92
C LEU A 177 -26.57 31.36 13.50
N LEU A 178 -26.42 30.49 12.48
CA LEU A 178 -26.20 30.86 11.11
C LEU A 178 -27.48 30.80 10.28
N PRO A 179 -27.59 31.59 9.19
CA PRO A 179 -28.69 31.49 8.26
C PRO A 179 -28.78 30.09 7.63
N LYS A 180 -29.98 29.54 7.41
CA LYS A 180 -30.21 28.21 6.87
C LYS A 180 -29.44 27.92 5.57
N LYS A 181 -29.29 28.92 4.72
CA LYS A 181 -28.56 28.82 3.44
C LYS A 181 -27.06 28.58 3.66
N GLU A 182 -26.46 29.22 4.65
CA GLU A 182 -25.05 29.03 4.99
C GLU A 182 -24.82 27.69 5.66
N VAL A 183 -25.70 27.27 6.57
CA VAL A 183 -25.63 25.94 7.19
C VAL A 183 -25.66 24.86 6.12
N ALA A 184 -26.58 24.93 5.16
CA ALA A 184 -26.65 23.94 4.07
C ALA A 184 -25.35 23.90 3.24
N ARG A 185 -24.73 25.07 2.99
CA ARG A 185 -23.45 25.15 2.27
C ARG A 185 -22.29 24.53 3.06
N LEU A 186 -22.19 24.82 4.36
CA LEU A 186 -21.16 24.26 5.23
C LEU A 186 -21.31 22.76 5.41
N GLN A 187 -22.54 22.27 5.55
CA GLN A 187 -22.81 20.82 5.60
C GLN A 187 -22.41 20.12 4.31
N GLN A 188 -22.73 20.69 3.16
CA GLN A 188 -22.31 20.14 1.86
C GLN A 188 -20.77 20.14 1.71
N GLU A 189 -20.09 21.21 2.17
CA GLU A 189 -18.62 21.26 2.20
C GLU A 189 -18.06 20.16 3.10
N ARG A 190 -18.58 20.01 4.33
CA ARG A 190 -18.18 18.98 5.26
C ARG A 190 -18.33 17.56 4.68
N GLU A 191 -19.50 17.25 4.14
CA GLU A 191 -19.77 15.94 3.52
C GLU A 191 -18.79 15.63 2.39
N LYS A 192 -18.52 16.63 1.56
CA LYS A 192 -17.57 16.50 0.45
C LYS A 192 -16.14 16.25 0.95
N LEU A 193 -15.70 16.98 1.98
CA LEU A 193 -14.38 16.78 2.58
C LEU A 193 -14.30 15.43 3.31
N ALA A 194 -15.30 15.07 4.10
CA ALA A 194 -15.38 13.79 4.79
C ALA A 194 -15.31 12.60 3.83
N LYS A 195 -16.02 12.68 2.72
CA LYS A 195 -16.02 11.64 1.69
C LYS A 195 -14.61 11.31 1.17
N TYR A 196 -13.74 12.30 1.03
CA TYR A 196 -12.43 12.11 0.42
C TYR A 196 -11.27 12.03 1.42
N LEU A 197 -11.41 12.65 2.59
CA LEU A 197 -10.31 12.83 3.55
C LEU A 197 -10.50 12.05 4.85
N SER A 198 -11.63 11.35 5.04
CA SER A 198 -11.91 10.64 6.31
C SER A 198 -10.82 9.64 6.68
N GLY A 199 -10.27 8.92 5.73
CA GLY A 199 -9.26 7.90 5.99
C GLY A 199 -7.87 8.45 6.29
N ILE A 200 -7.62 9.75 6.03
CA ILE A 200 -6.35 10.42 6.32
C ILE A 200 -6.50 11.55 7.35
N ARG A 201 -7.65 11.58 8.05
CA ARG A 201 -7.99 12.65 9.01
C ARG A 201 -6.91 12.84 10.08
N ASP A 202 -6.34 11.76 10.58
CA ASP A 202 -5.38 11.77 11.67
C ASP A 202 -3.92 11.68 11.20
N MET A 203 -3.70 11.76 9.88
CA MET A 203 -2.38 11.76 9.29
C MET A 203 -1.69 13.11 9.50
N THR A 204 -0.67 13.13 10.36
CA THR A 204 0.12 14.33 10.68
C THR A 204 1.36 14.47 9.81
N GLU A 205 1.91 13.36 9.36
CA GLU A 205 3.14 13.24 8.58
C GLU A 205 2.91 12.41 7.33
N LEU A 206 3.84 12.46 6.40
CA LEU A 206 3.80 11.62 5.20
C LEU A 206 3.98 10.15 5.58
N PRO A 207 3.27 9.22 4.91
CA PRO A 207 3.44 7.80 5.17
C PRO A 207 4.79 7.30 4.63
N ASP A 208 5.40 6.35 5.34
CA ASP A 208 6.67 5.73 4.94
C ASP A 208 6.49 4.70 3.83
N ALA A 209 5.32 4.08 3.76
CA ALA A 209 4.98 3.12 2.72
C ALA A 209 3.54 3.32 2.22
N ILE A 210 3.32 2.95 0.96
CA ILE A 210 2.02 3.03 0.31
C ILE A 210 1.66 1.69 -0.28
N PHE A 211 0.49 1.19 0.08
CA PHE A 211 -0.09 -0.03 -0.47
C PHE A 211 -1.18 0.31 -1.47
N ILE A 212 -0.95 0.07 -2.76
CA ILE A 212 -1.85 0.48 -3.84
C ILE A 212 -2.53 -0.75 -4.47
N VAL A 213 -3.86 -0.77 -4.47
CA VAL A 213 -4.65 -1.75 -5.21
C VAL A 213 -5.02 -1.20 -6.58
N ASP A 214 -4.68 -1.95 -7.64
CA ASP A 214 -4.87 -1.58 -9.05
C ASP A 214 -4.08 -0.31 -9.46
N PRO A 215 -2.73 -0.40 -9.53
CA PRO A 215 -1.85 0.75 -9.82
C PRO A 215 -2.12 1.37 -11.19
N ARG A 216 -2.75 0.64 -12.12
CA ARG A 216 -3.12 1.18 -13.43
C ARG A 216 -4.22 2.23 -13.31
N LYS A 217 -5.13 2.07 -12.37
CA LYS A 217 -6.19 3.03 -12.05
C LYS A 217 -5.65 4.20 -11.23
N GLU A 218 -4.74 3.91 -10.32
CA GLU A 218 -4.16 4.88 -9.37
C GLU A 218 -2.84 5.46 -9.88
N ARG A 219 -2.75 5.78 -11.18
CA ARG A 219 -1.50 6.28 -11.79
C ARG A 219 -0.97 7.54 -11.12
N ILE A 220 -1.84 8.43 -10.66
CA ILE A 220 -1.45 9.68 -10.00
C ILE A 220 -0.80 9.35 -8.65
N ALA A 221 -1.41 8.47 -7.85
CA ALA A 221 -0.85 8.03 -6.58
C ALA A 221 0.54 7.37 -6.76
N VAL A 222 0.70 6.54 -7.79
CA VAL A 222 2.00 5.91 -8.13
C VAL A 222 3.05 6.93 -8.56
N SER A 223 2.64 8.04 -9.21
CA SER A 223 3.57 9.06 -9.67
C SER A 223 3.97 10.02 -8.54
N GLU A 224 3.13 10.18 -7.52
CA GLU A 224 3.42 11.00 -6.35
C GLU A 224 4.24 10.27 -5.28
N ALA A 225 4.17 8.92 -5.25
CA ALA A 225 4.95 8.06 -4.36
C ALA A 225 6.39 7.87 -4.82
#